data_9ef232817fe1f1fb4b20d68b2ac594c6
#
_entry.id   9ef232817fe1f1fb4b20d68b2ac594c6
#
_cell.length_a   1.000
_cell.length_b   1.000
_cell.length_c   1.000
_cell.angle_alpha   90.00
_cell.angle_beta   90.00
_cell.angle_gamma   90.00
#
_symmetry.space_group_name_H-M   'P 1'
#
loop_
_entity.id
_entity.type
_entity.pdbx_description
1 polymer ?
#
loop_
_entity_poly.entity_id
_entity_poly.type
_entity_poly.pdbx_seq_one_letter_code
_entity_poly.pdbx_strand_id
1 'polypeptide(L)'
;MEENRFYHSENLELKQVVELGSQTHIHATKVLRLKVGDQFALFNGDGFDYVVKVIELTKNKTLAEITGKYEVNHESPVNITLAQGLAASDKMDWIIQKAVELGIQSIQPLFTERSIVKLDRERADKKLEHWKTVALAACEQTGRSTIPKILSPLPLSQWLSDQEKQTETLRLILTPFKAQNINQLNQKPSSIVFMVGPEGGFSEKEMVLASNSAFIPVNFGERILRTETASIVALSIIQNLWGDFA
;
A
#
# COMPACT_ATOMS: atom_id res chain seq x y z
N MET A 1 -1.50 10.00 23.13
CA MET A 1 -1.79 11.25 22.39
C MET A 1 -1.76 10.85 20.93
N GLU A 2 -2.82 11.14 20.17
CA GLU A 2 -2.75 11.06 18.71
C GLU A 2 -1.76 12.14 18.28
N GLU A 3 -0.51 11.76 18.06
CA GLU A 3 0.47 12.68 17.51
C GLU A 3 0.14 12.89 16.05
N ASN A 4 -0.14 14.15 15.67
CA ASN A 4 -0.28 14.50 14.27
C ASN A 4 1.00 14.12 13.53
N ARG A 5 0.88 13.38 12.43
CA ARG A 5 2.02 12.86 11.67
C ARG A 5 1.92 13.31 10.22
N PHE A 6 3.05 13.71 9.64
CA PHE A 6 3.13 14.14 8.25
C PHE A 6 4.35 13.56 7.56
N TYR A 7 4.17 13.25 6.29
CA TYR A 7 5.27 12.86 5.43
C TYR A 7 6.15 14.06 5.06
N HIS A 8 7.47 13.84 5.05
CA HIS A 8 8.48 14.78 4.58
C HIS A 8 9.45 14.07 3.63
N SER A 9 9.64 14.60 2.43
CA SER A 9 10.37 13.89 1.36
C SER A 9 11.89 13.91 1.50
N GLU A 10 12.45 14.79 2.33
CA GLU A 10 13.89 14.95 2.50
C GLU A 10 14.43 14.12 3.67
N ASN A 11 15.74 13.96 3.73
CA ASN A 11 16.39 13.36 4.89
C ASN A 11 16.14 14.20 6.14
N LEU A 12 15.95 13.52 7.26
CA LEU A 12 15.67 14.12 8.55
C LEU A 12 16.79 13.79 9.56
N GLU A 13 17.35 14.81 10.20
CA GLU A 13 18.42 14.67 11.20
C GLU A 13 18.12 15.45 12.47
N LEU A 14 18.58 14.96 13.63
CA LEU A 14 18.40 15.65 14.91
C LEU A 14 18.99 17.07 14.85
N LYS A 15 18.28 18.03 15.43
CA LYS A 15 18.61 19.46 15.48
C LYS A 15 18.53 20.18 14.11
N GLN A 16 18.14 19.50 13.05
CA GLN A 16 17.86 20.14 11.77
C GLN A 16 16.59 20.99 11.88
N VAL A 17 16.60 22.14 11.21
CA VAL A 17 15.40 22.94 10.98
C VAL A 17 14.88 22.62 9.57
N VAL A 18 13.62 22.22 9.49
CA VAL A 18 12.95 21.86 8.24
C VAL A 18 11.83 22.84 7.94
N GLU A 19 11.63 23.14 6.67
CA GLU A 19 10.45 23.85 6.18
C GLU A 19 9.39 22.85 5.76
N LEU A 20 8.18 22.97 6.26
CA LEU A 20 7.09 22.09 5.86
C LEU A 20 6.65 22.39 4.42
N GLY A 21 6.45 21.33 3.65
CA GLY A 21 5.87 21.46 2.30
C GLY A 21 4.51 22.15 2.34
N SER A 22 4.11 22.78 1.24
CA SER A 22 2.92 23.64 1.17
C SER A 22 1.62 22.96 1.64
N GLN A 23 1.42 21.68 1.30
CA GLN A 23 0.24 20.92 1.76
C GLN A 23 0.28 20.68 3.27
N THR A 24 1.41 20.25 3.80
CA THR A 24 1.62 20.03 5.23
C THR A 24 1.48 21.32 6.01
N HIS A 25 2.03 22.44 5.49
CA HIS A 25 1.85 23.76 6.07
C HIS A 25 0.36 24.16 6.16
N ILE A 26 -0.42 23.96 5.09
CA ILE A 26 -1.87 24.24 5.10
C ILE A 26 -2.59 23.35 6.12
N HIS A 27 -2.27 22.09 6.19
CA HIS A 27 -2.89 21.16 7.15
C HIS A 27 -2.53 21.56 8.58
N ALA A 28 -1.27 21.79 8.87
CA ALA A 28 -0.77 22.21 10.17
C ALA A 28 -1.44 23.51 10.66
N THR A 29 -1.62 24.50 9.76
CA THR A 29 -2.14 25.82 10.13
C THR A 29 -3.67 25.91 10.13
N LYS A 30 -4.34 25.38 9.09
CA LYS A 30 -5.79 25.55 8.92
C LYS A 30 -6.61 24.45 9.57
N VAL A 31 -6.12 23.21 9.57
CA VAL A 31 -6.86 22.05 10.12
C VAL A 31 -6.48 21.87 11.58
N LEU A 32 -5.21 21.68 11.88
CA LEU A 32 -4.72 21.43 13.24
C LEU A 32 -4.53 22.70 14.06
N ARG A 33 -4.41 23.87 13.42
CA ARG A 33 -4.24 25.17 14.06
C ARG A 33 -3.04 25.21 15.01
N LEU A 34 -1.94 24.56 14.59
CA LEU A 34 -0.71 24.53 15.36
C LEU A 34 -0.16 25.95 15.60
N LYS A 35 0.55 26.10 16.71
CA LYS A 35 1.19 27.33 17.16
C LYS A 35 2.70 27.11 17.31
N VAL A 36 3.44 28.19 17.39
CA VAL A 36 4.86 28.13 17.77
C VAL A 36 4.97 27.47 19.14
N GLY A 37 5.82 26.47 19.24
CA GLY A 37 6.02 25.62 20.44
C GLY A 37 5.29 24.29 20.41
N ASP A 38 4.28 24.10 19.56
CA ASP A 38 3.57 22.83 19.43
C ASP A 38 4.48 21.75 18.80
N GLN A 39 4.21 20.50 19.12
CA GLN A 39 4.95 19.34 18.62
C GLN A 39 4.07 18.44 17.77
N PHE A 40 4.70 17.78 16.80
CA PHE A 40 4.10 16.75 15.95
C PHE A 40 5.19 15.82 15.42
N ALA A 41 4.85 14.79 14.67
CA ALA A 41 5.82 13.88 14.08
C ALA A 41 5.99 14.13 12.58
N LEU A 42 7.21 14.00 12.08
CA LEU A 42 7.52 13.81 10.66
C LEU A 42 8.06 12.41 10.45
N PHE A 43 7.82 11.85 9.26
CA PHE A 43 8.46 10.62 8.80
C PHE A 43 8.81 10.74 7.31
N ASN A 44 9.83 10.01 6.84
CA ASN A 44 10.29 10.06 5.46
C ASN A 44 10.33 8.68 4.77
N GLY A 45 9.86 7.63 5.45
CA GLY A 45 9.85 6.27 4.92
C GLY A 45 11.04 5.41 5.36
N ASP A 46 11.91 5.91 6.24
CA ASP A 46 13.11 5.22 6.72
C ASP A 46 12.87 4.32 7.95
N GLY A 47 11.61 4.20 8.40
CA GLY A 47 11.23 3.40 9.57
C GLY A 47 11.29 4.16 10.89
N PHE A 48 11.50 5.48 10.86
CA PHE A 48 11.54 6.31 12.05
C PHE A 48 10.50 7.43 12.01
N ASP A 49 10.05 7.83 13.19
CA ASP A 49 9.34 9.08 13.41
C ASP A 49 10.27 10.10 14.05
N TYR A 50 10.18 11.32 13.59
CA TYR A 50 10.97 12.46 14.02
C TYR A 50 10.05 13.45 14.74
N VAL A 51 10.25 13.62 16.05
CA VAL A 51 9.52 14.62 16.82
C VAL A 51 10.05 16.00 16.42
N VAL A 52 9.16 16.86 16.00
CA VAL A 52 9.50 18.23 15.63
C VAL A 52 8.73 19.24 16.48
N LYS A 53 9.35 20.38 16.71
CA LYS A 53 8.77 21.53 17.42
C LYS A 53 8.66 22.70 16.48
N VAL A 54 7.48 23.29 16.35
CA VAL A 54 7.28 24.50 15.57
C VAL A 54 8.07 25.67 16.15
N ILE A 55 9.00 26.25 15.40
CA ILE A 55 9.82 27.39 15.82
C ILE A 55 9.42 28.70 15.12
N GLU A 56 8.85 28.63 13.93
CA GLU A 56 8.32 29.79 13.20
C GLU A 56 7.06 29.38 12.43
N LEU A 57 6.06 30.24 12.50
CA LEU A 57 4.80 30.04 11.77
C LEU A 57 4.32 31.38 11.22
N THR A 58 4.29 31.48 9.88
CA THR A 58 3.83 32.64 9.15
C THR A 58 2.65 32.26 8.24
N LYS A 59 2.12 33.22 7.48
CA LYS A 59 1.06 32.96 6.50
C LYS A 59 1.47 31.96 5.40
N ASN A 60 2.77 31.90 5.08
CA ASN A 60 3.28 31.20 3.89
C ASN A 60 4.24 30.05 4.21
N LYS A 61 4.76 29.94 5.42
CA LYS A 61 5.71 28.89 5.79
C LYS A 61 5.58 28.48 7.26
N THR A 62 5.95 27.26 7.54
CA THR A 62 6.16 26.72 8.88
C THR A 62 7.56 26.13 8.96
N LEU A 63 8.36 26.60 9.92
CA LEU A 63 9.65 26.01 10.26
C LEU A 63 9.51 25.21 11.54
N ALA A 64 10.08 24.01 11.54
CA ALA A 64 10.10 23.14 12.71
C ALA A 64 11.52 22.60 12.94
N GLU A 65 11.92 22.50 14.20
CA GLU A 65 13.19 21.91 14.62
C GLU A 65 12.97 20.45 15.02
N ILE A 66 13.81 19.55 14.55
CA ILE A 66 13.78 18.13 14.92
C ILE A 66 14.41 17.97 16.30
N THR A 67 13.58 17.60 17.29
CA THR A 67 13.96 17.50 18.70
C THR A 67 14.13 16.06 19.18
N GLY A 68 13.62 15.08 18.44
CA GLY A 68 13.71 13.65 18.79
C GLY A 68 13.58 12.74 17.58
N LYS A 69 14.01 11.49 17.73
CA LYS A 69 13.89 10.42 16.74
C LYS A 69 13.61 9.12 17.49
N TYR A 70 12.66 8.32 17.01
CA TYR A 70 12.39 6.99 17.54
C TYR A 70 11.98 6.02 16.41
N GLU A 71 12.36 4.77 16.57
CA GLU A 71 12.02 3.70 15.61
C GLU A 71 10.54 3.36 15.72
N VAL A 72 9.91 3.18 14.58
CA VAL A 72 8.50 2.75 14.46
C VAL A 72 8.46 1.48 13.60
N ASN A 73 8.06 0.39 14.20
CA ASN A 73 7.88 -0.88 13.51
C ASN A 73 6.43 -1.34 13.62
N HIS A 74 5.61 -0.91 12.67
CA HIS A 74 4.22 -1.36 12.48
C HIS A 74 4.09 -2.23 11.22
N GLU A 75 5.17 -2.90 10.83
CA GLU A 75 5.20 -3.71 9.62
C GLU A 75 4.89 -5.18 9.91
N SER A 76 4.14 -5.79 9.01
CA SER A 76 3.88 -7.23 9.05
C SER A 76 5.19 -8.03 8.97
N PRO A 77 5.33 -9.14 9.73
CA PRO A 77 6.49 -10.03 9.63
C PRO A 77 6.55 -10.76 8.29
N VAL A 78 5.47 -10.76 7.50
CA VAL A 78 5.40 -11.38 6.17
C VAL A 78 5.42 -10.30 5.10
N ASN A 79 6.29 -10.48 4.09
CA ASN A 79 6.35 -9.58 2.94
C ASN A 79 5.18 -9.87 1.99
N ILE A 80 4.22 -8.97 1.92
CA ILE A 80 2.98 -9.17 1.16
C ILE A 80 2.92 -8.20 -0.04
N THR A 81 2.73 -8.77 -1.23
CA THR A 81 2.48 -8.03 -2.47
C THR A 81 1.08 -8.31 -3.00
N LEU A 82 0.30 -7.26 -3.22
CA LEU A 82 -0.96 -7.31 -3.94
C LEU A 82 -0.74 -7.03 -5.42
N ALA A 83 -1.02 -8.00 -6.27
CA ALA A 83 -1.10 -7.83 -7.73
C ALA A 83 -2.55 -7.60 -8.13
N GLN A 84 -2.92 -6.32 -8.34
CA GLN A 84 -4.30 -5.89 -8.52
C GLN A 84 -4.61 -5.61 -9.98
N GLY A 85 -5.54 -6.37 -10.57
CA GLY A 85 -6.13 -6.01 -11.86
C GLY A 85 -6.78 -4.62 -11.79
N LEU A 86 -6.47 -3.75 -12.76
CA LEU A 86 -6.97 -2.37 -12.76
C LEU A 86 -8.49 -2.33 -12.71
N ALA A 87 -9.02 -1.81 -11.62
CA ALA A 87 -10.43 -1.57 -11.38
C ALA A 87 -10.79 -0.08 -11.61
N ALA A 88 -12.06 0.27 -11.49
CA ALA A 88 -12.51 1.65 -11.56
C ALA A 88 -11.75 2.55 -10.58
N SER A 89 -11.59 3.85 -10.94
CA SER A 89 -10.66 4.76 -10.28
C SER A 89 -10.86 4.88 -8.76
N ASP A 90 -12.11 5.06 -8.36
CA ASP A 90 -12.52 5.17 -6.95
C ASP A 90 -12.24 3.88 -6.16
N LYS A 91 -12.41 2.74 -6.80
CA LYS A 91 -12.10 1.44 -6.20
C LYS A 91 -10.60 1.22 -6.03
N MET A 92 -9.77 1.63 -7.01
CA MET A 92 -8.31 1.53 -6.87
C MET A 92 -7.81 2.38 -5.70
N ASP A 93 -8.32 3.61 -5.54
CA ASP A 93 -7.95 4.48 -4.44
C ASP A 93 -8.32 3.83 -3.09
N TRP A 94 -9.52 3.26 -3.00
CA TRP A 94 -9.97 2.56 -1.81
C TRP A 94 -9.17 1.29 -1.50
N ILE A 95 -8.88 0.47 -2.53
CA ILE A 95 -8.03 -0.73 -2.40
C ILE A 95 -6.65 -0.35 -1.85
N ILE A 96 -6.01 0.67 -2.44
CA ILE A 96 -4.68 1.11 -2.02
C ILE A 96 -4.71 1.61 -0.58
N GLN A 97 -5.64 2.49 -0.25
CA GLN A 97 -5.80 3.00 1.11
C GLN A 97 -5.91 1.86 2.12
N LYS A 98 -6.87 0.94 1.91
CA LYS A 98 -7.13 -0.15 2.86
C LYS A 98 -6.01 -1.20 2.87
N ALA A 99 -5.34 -1.45 1.74
CA ALA A 99 -4.18 -2.32 1.72
C ALA A 99 -3.02 -1.75 2.55
N VAL A 100 -2.81 -0.43 2.52
CA VAL A 100 -1.81 0.23 3.37
C VAL A 100 -2.18 0.11 4.85
N GLU A 101 -3.43 0.36 5.21
CA GLU A 101 -3.95 0.19 6.57
C GLU A 101 -3.76 -1.24 7.11
N LEU A 102 -3.83 -2.24 6.22
CA LEU A 102 -3.66 -3.65 6.52
C LEU A 102 -2.21 -4.17 6.37
N GLY A 103 -1.23 -3.28 6.28
CA GLY A 103 0.18 -3.66 6.33
C GLY A 103 0.78 -4.18 5.02
N ILE A 104 0.23 -3.85 3.84
CA ILE A 104 0.84 -4.22 2.54
C ILE A 104 2.23 -3.60 2.37
N GLN A 105 3.20 -4.34 1.78
CA GLN A 105 4.53 -3.81 1.45
C GLN A 105 4.63 -3.36 0.00
N SER A 106 3.90 -3.97 -0.92
CA SER A 106 3.87 -3.48 -2.30
C SER A 106 2.55 -3.78 -3.01
N ILE A 107 2.20 -2.91 -3.97
CA ILE A 107 1.05 -3.08 -4.85
C ILE A 107 1.53 -2.98 -6.29
N GLN A 108 1.22 -4.00 -7.08
CA GLN A 108 1.45 -4.06 -8.51
C GLN A 108 0.11 -3.96 -9.24
N PRO A 109 -0.24 -2.79 -9.81
CA PRO A 109 -1.39 -2.68 -10.70
C PRO A 109 -1.12 -3.43 -12.02
N LEU A 110 -2.14 -4.16 -12.52
CA LEU A 110 -2.02 -4.99 -13.70
C LEU A 110 -3.04 -4.63 -14.77
N PHE A 111 -2.59 -4.49 -16.01
CA PHE A 111 -3.47 -4.51 -17.17
C PHE A 111 -3.89 -5.96 -17.45
N THR A 112 -5.19 -6.23 -17.38
CA THR A 112 -5.80 -7.53 -17.64
C THR A 112 -6.78 -7.44 -18.79
N GLU A 113 -7.13 -8.58 -19.40
CA GLU A 113 -8.03 -8.61 -20.57
C GLU A 113 -9.41 -8.01 -20.27
N ARG A 114 -9.89 -8.18 -19.03
CA ARG A 114 -11.21 -7.72 -18.59
C ARG A 114 -11.20 -6.42 -17.79
N SER A 115 -10.05 -5.75 -17.72
CA SER A 115 -9.99 -4.40 -17.15
C SER A 115 -10.75 -3.41 -18.02
N ILE A 116 -11.72 -2.72 -17.44
CA ILE A 116 -12.48 -1.66 -18.12
C ILE A 116 -11.59 -0.43 -18.32
N VAL A 117 -10.68 -0.19 -17.40
CA VAL A 117 -9.77 0.96 -17.41
C VAL A 117 -8.63 0.70 -18.40
N LYS A 118 -8.55 1.55 -19.43
CA LYS A 118 -7.44 1.58 -20.37
C LYS A 118 -6.64 2.87 -20.13
N LEU A 119 -5.38 2.72 -19.78
CA LEU A 119 -4.47 3.84 -19.57
C LEU A 119 -3.41 3.83 -20.66
N ASP A 120 -3.22 4.96 -21.31
CA ASP A 120 -1.99 5.23 -22.03
C ASP A 120 -0.86 5.55 -21.00
N ARG A 121 0.37 5.69 -21.50
CA ARG A 121 1.54 5.89 -20.64
C ARG A 121 1.40 7.14 -19.75
N GLU A 122 0.98 8.26 -20.33
CA GLU A 122 0.86 9.53 -19.58
C GLU A 122 -0.19 9.44 -18.47
N ARG A 123 -1.34 8.80 -18.77
CA ARG A 123 -2.39 8.57 -17.77
C ARG A 123 -1.96 7.57 -16.70
N ALA A 124 -1.18 6.54 -17.06
CA ALA A 124 -0.64 5.59 -16.11
C ALA A 124 0.32 6.26 -15.13
N ASP A 125 1.22 7.15 -15.62
CA ASP A 125 2.14 7.91 -14.78
C ASP A 125 1.39 8.86 -13.82
N LYS A 126 0.38 9.58 -14.31
CA LYS A 126 -0.47 10.45 -13.46
C LYS A 126 -1.22 9.64 -12.39
N LYS A 127 -1.73 8.45 -12.75
CA LYS A 127 -2.40 7.58 -11.78
C LYS A 127 -1.43 7.03 -10.75
N LEU A 128 -0.23 6.64 -11.14
CA LEU A 128 0.81 6.19 -10.22
C LEU A 128 1.13 7.25 -9.16
N GLU A 129 1.34 8.50 -9.56
CA GLU A 129 1.61 9.59 -8.62
C GLU A 129 0.41 9.85 -7.69
N HIS A 130 -0.81 9.79 -8.21
CA HIS A 130 -2.00 9.89 -7.38
C HIS A 130 -2.09 8.73 -6.36
N TRP A 131 -1.85 7.50 -6.77
CA TRP A 131 -1.87 6.33 -5.88
C TRP A 131 -0.78 6.36 -4.81
N LYS A 132 0.40 6.88 -5.13
CA LYS A 132 1.44 7.15 -4.13
C LYS A 132 0.97 8.17 -3.09
N THR A 133 0.25 9.21 -3.52
CA THR A 133 -0.33 10.21 -2.58
C THR A 133 -1.38 9.56 -1.68
N VAL A 134 -2.24 8.69 -2.21
CA VAL A 134 -3.22 7.91 -1.40
C VAL A 134 -2.50 7.03 -0.38
N ALA A 135 -1.43 6.34 -0.80
CA ALA A 135 -0.65 5.49 0.10
C ALA A 135 0.04 6.29 1.22
N LEU A 136 0.61 7.46 0.90
CA LEU A 136 1.20 8.36 1.89
C LEU A 136 0.20 8.85 2.93
N ALA A 137 -0.98 9.29 2.49
CA ALA A 137 -2.05 9.71 3.40
C ALA A 137 -2.51 8.57 4.33
N ALA A 138 -2.55 7.33 3.82
CA ALA A 138 -2.85 6.17 4.63
C ALA A 138 -1.73 5.87 5.64
N CYS A 139 -0.44 6.04 5.28
CA CYS A 139 0.69 5.92 6.22
C CYS A 139 0.63 6.98 7.33
N GLU A 140 0.28 8.22 7.00
CA GLU A 140 0.08 9.29 7.99
C GLU A 140 -0.97 8.89 9.04
N GLN A 141 -2.10 8.33 8.59
CA GLN A 141 -3.20 7.95 9.47
C GLN A 141 -2.91 6.68 10.29
N THR A 142 -2.25 5.67 9.70
CA THR A 142 -2.03 4.37 10.35
C THR A 142 -0.83 4.30 11.26
N GLY A 143 -0.01 5.33 11.29
CA GLY A 143 1.23 5.31 12.08
C GLY A 143 2.39 4.57 11.41
N ARG A 144 2.29 4.17 10.14
CA ARG A 144 3.38 3.48 9.44
C ARG A 144 4.46 4.48 9.03
N SER A 145 5.71 4.19 9.39
CA SER A 145 6.90 4.99 9.01
C SER A 145 7.68 4.33 7.87
N THR A 146 7.20 3.21 7.35
CA THR A 146 7.65 2.58 6.11
C THR A 146 6.59 2.76 5.03
N ILE A 147 7.00 3.30 3.88
CA ILE A 147 6.08 3.59 2.77
C ILE A 147 5.99 2.38 1.86
N PRO A 148 4.80 1.79 1.62
CA PRO A 148 4.65 0.68 0.69
C PRO A 148 4.93 1.12 -0.75
N LYS A 149 5.49 0.20 -1.55
CA LYS A 149 5.82 0.46 -2.95
C LYS A 149 4.57 0.35 -3.82
N ILE A 150 4.19 1.44 -4.49
CA ILE A 150 3.20 1.40 -5.56
C ILE A 150 3.96 1.36 -6.89
N LEU A 151 3.84 0.24 -7.60
CA LEU A 151 4.59 0.00 -8.83
C LEU A 151 3.84 0.53 -10.05
N SER A 152 4.59 0.80 -11.13
CA SER A 152 3.97 1.19 -12.41
C SER A 152 3.09 0.07 -12.97
N PRO A 153 1.91 0.38 -13.53
CA PRO A 153 1.05 -0.61 -14.13
C PRO A 153 1.76 -1.39 -15.25
N LEU A 154 1.64 -2.72 -15.25
CA LEU A 154 2.22 -3.62 -16.25
C LEU A 154 1.16 -4.56 -16.83
N PRO A 155 1.34 -5.04 -18.08
CA PRO A 155 0.55 -6.17 -18.58
C PRO A 155 0.76 -7.41 -17.71
N LEU A 156 -0.33 -8.12 -17.40
CA LEU A 156 -0.29 -9.33 -16.57
C LEU A 156 0.72 -10.36 -17.10
N SER A 157 0.74 -10.61 -18.41
CA SER A 157 1.66 -11.58 -19.03
C SER A 157 3.15 -11.20 -18.83
N GLN A 158 3.47 -9.91 -18.95
CA GLN A 158 4.82 -9.42 -18.71
C GLN A 158 5.21 -9.60 -17.24
N TRP A 159 4.34 -9.21 -16.33
CA TRP A 159 4.60 -9.32 -14.91
C TRP A 159 4.78 -10.78 -14.44
N LEU A 160 3.97 -11.71 -14.96
CA LEU A 160 4.08 -13.13 -14.63
C LEU A 160 5.42 -13.74 -15.04
N SER A 161 5.99 -13.33 -16.19
CA SER A 161 7.31 -13.82 -16.63
C SER A 161 8.44 -13.44 -15.68
N ASP A 162 8.29 -12.35 -14.92
CA ASP A 162 9.27 -11.91 -13.94
C ASP A 162 9.12 -12.66 -12.59
N GLN A 163 7.94 -13.24 -12.31
CA GLN A 163 7.67 -13.98 -11.07
C GLN A 163 8.35 -15.37 -11.05
N GLU A 164 8.64 -15.95 -12.18
CA GLU A 164 9.25 -17.30 -12.27
C GLU A 164 10.61 -17.39 -11.57
N LYS A 165 11.28 -16.26 -11.36
CA LYS A 165 12.61 -16.17 -10.73
C LYS A 165 12.58 -16.20 -9.20
N GLN A 166 11.41 -16.14 -8.55
CA GLN A 166 11.27 -16.05 -7.09
C GLN A 166 10.79 -17.40 -6.52
N THR A 167 11.67 -18.23 -6.04
CA THR A 167 11.38 -19.62 -5.63
C THR A 167 10.71 -19.77 -4.25
N GLU A 168 10.88 -18.80 -3.33
CA GLU A 168 10.44 -18.90 -1.94
C GLU A 168 9.13 -18.14 -1.63
N THR A 169 8.45 -17.64 -2.66
CA THR A 169 7.24 -16.84 -2.50
C THR A 169 5.99 -17.69 -2.68
N LEU A 170 5.09 -17.66 -1.70
CA LEU A 170 3.75 -18.24 -1.85
C LEU A 170 2.92 -17.37 -2.80
N ARG A 171 2.42 -17.96 -3.89
CA ARG A 171 1.68 -17.27 -4.96
C ARG A 171 0.23 -17.71 -4.96
N LEU A 172 -0.67 -16.75 -4.75
CA LEU A 172 -2.10 -16.99 -4.65
C LEU A 172 -2.86 -16.21 -5.72
N ILE A 173 -3.87 -16.80 -6.32
CA ILE A 173 -4.80 -16.10 -7.21
C ILE A 173 -6.22 -16.28 -6.70
N LEU A 174 -6.91 -15.15 -6.48
CA LEU A 174 -8.29 -15.17 -6.00
C LEU A 174 -9.23 -15.46 -7.16
N THR A 175 -10.03 -16.50 -6.99
CA THR A 175 -11.08 -16.89 -7.94
C THR A 175 -12.23 -17.55 -7.21
N PRO A 176 -13.49 -17.27 -7.59
CA PRO A 176 -14.64 -17.93 -6.96
C PRO A 176 -14.85 -19.38 -7.46
N PHE A 177 -14.11 -19.80 -8.51
CA PHE A 177 -14.32 -21.10 -9.14
C PHE A 177 -13.08 -21.99 -9.07
N LYS A 178 -13.29 -23.30 -8.86
CA LYS A 178 -12.22 -24.33 -8.88
C LYS A 178 -11.01 -23.94 -8.02
N ALA A 179 -11.27 -23.47 -6.80
CA ALA A 179 -10.28 -23.00 -5.87
C ALA A 179 -10.39 -23.73 -4.54
N GLN A 180 -9.26 -23.88 -3.84
CA GLN A 180 -9.24 -24.40 -2.48
C GLN A 180 -9.42 -23.27 -1.45
N ASN A 181 -9.90 -23.60 -0.27
CA ASN A 181 -9.94 -22.64 0.82
C ASN A 181 -8.51 -22.32 1.28
N ILE A 182 -8.19 -21.05 1.47
CA ILE A 182 -6.85 -20.60 1.90
C ILE A 182 -6.42 -21.28 3.23
N ASN A 183 -7.36 -21.58 4.13
CA ASN A 183 -7.08 -22.27 5.41
C ASN A 183 -6.57 -23.70 5.25
N GLN A 184 -6.62 -24.28 4.03
CA GLN A 184 -6.07 -25.60 3.74
C GLN A 184 -4.57 -25.55 3.38
N LEU A 185 -3.99 -24.35 3.28
CA LEU A 185 -2.57 -24.19 2.99
C LEU A 185 -1.76 -24.35 4.27
N ASN A 186 -1.03 -25.46 4.38
CA ASN A 186 -0.16 -25.79 5.53
C ASN A 186 1.27 -25.23 5.35
N GLN A 187 1.39 -23.95 5.00
CA GLN A 187 2.67 -23.28 4.75
C GLN A 187 2.90 -22.17 5.76
N LYS A 188 4.17 -21.84 6.00
CA LYS A 188 4.58 -20.65 6.77
C LYS A 188 5.46 -19.78 5.87
N PRO A 189 4.87 -19.02 4.94
CA PRO A 189 5.63 -18.23 4.00
C PRO A 189 6.23 -16.99 4.68
N SER A 190 7.45 -16.60 4.28
CA SER A 190 8.04 -15.31 4.60
C SER A 190 7.66 -14.24 3.57
N SER A 191 7.21 -14.66 2.38
CA SER A 191 6.79 -13.78 1.30
C SER A 191 5.56 -14.34 0.60
N ILE A 192 4.60 -13.46 0.32
CA ILE A 192 3.33 -13.80 -0.34
C ILE A 192 3.07 -12.80 -1.46
N VAL A 193 2.68 -13.33 -2.61
CA VAL A 193 2.10 -12.55 -3.71
C VAL A 193 0.69 -13.05 -3.93
N PHE A 194 -0.30 -12.18 -3.86
CA PHE A 194 -1.66 -12.57 -4.19
C PHE A 194 -2.27 -11.68 -5.28
N MET A 195 -2.94 -12.32 -6.24
CA MET A 195 -3.57 -11.69 -7.38
C MET A 195 -5.07 -11.54 -7.18
N VAL A 196 -5.59 -10.35 -7.47
CA VAL A 196 -7.03 -10.06 -7.50
C VAL A 196 -7.40 -9.46 -8.85
N GLY A 197 -8.40 -10.02 -9.52
CA GLY A 197 -8.87 -9.53 -10.81
C GLY A 197 -9.62 -8.21 -10.72
N PRO A 198 -9.83 -7.52 -11.85
CA PRO A 198 -10.76 -6.39 -11.94
C PRO A 198 -12.21 -6.87 -11.78
N GLU A 199 -13.20 -6.00 -11.97
CA GLU A 199 -14.62 -6.32 -11.85
C GLU A 199 -15.05 -7.50 -12.74
N GLY A 200 -14.43 -7.65 -13.91
CA GLY A 200 -14.69 -8.76 -14.84
C GLY A 200 -13.94 -10.06 -14.51
N GLY A 201 -13.12 -10.05 -13.44
CA GLY A 201 -12.24 -11.17 -13.08
C GLY A 201 -11.12 -11.41 -14.10
N PHE A 202 -10.45 -12.54 -13.99
CA PHE A 202 -9.44 -12.98 -14.96
C PHE A 202 -10.08 -13.79 -16.10
N SER A 203 -9.50 -13.72 -17.29
CA SER A 203 -9.88 -14.60 -18.40
C SER A 203 -9.33 -16.02 -18.20
N GLU A 204 -9.85 -17.00 -18.97
CA GLU A 204 -9.33 -18.37 -18.92
C GLU A 204 -7.86 -18.44 -19.34
N LYS A 205 -7.44 -17.63 -20.31
CA LYS A 205 -6.03 -17.52 -20.72
C LYS A 205 -5.15 -17.00 -19.61
N GLU A 206 -5.60 -15.97 -18.90
CA GLU A 206 -4.88 -15.39 -17.77
C GLU A 206 -4.78 -16.37 -16.60
N MET A 207 -5.83 -17.16 -16.34
CA MET A 207 -5.80 -18.23 -15.34
C MET A 207 -4.79 -19.32 -15.69
N VAL A 208 -4.67 -19.70 -16.97
CA VAL A 208 -3.66 -20.66 -17.44
C VAL A 208 -2.25 -20.09 -17.24
N LEU A 209 -2.02 -18.82 -17.62
CA LEU A 209 -0.72 -18.16 -17.42
C LEU A 209 -0.34 -18.10 -15.95
N ALA A 210 -1.28 -17.76 -15.07
CA ALA A 210 -1.04 -17.74 -13.63
C ALA A 210 -0.71 -19.13 -13.08
N SER A 211 -1.41 -20.17 -13.53
CA SER A 211 -1.13 -21.56 -13.17
C SER A 211 0.27 -22.00 -13.60
N ASN A 212 0.69 -21.64 -14.81
CA ASN A 212 2.06 -21.92 -15.32
C ASN A 212 3.14 -21.19 -14.50
N SER A 213 2.79 -20.06 -13.88
CA SER A 213 3.67 -19.29 -12.98
C SER A 213 3.50 -19.70 -11.51
N ALA A 214 2.97 -20.90 -11.24
CA ALA A 214 2.79 -21.51 -9.91
C ALA A 214 1.84 -20.74 -8.97
N PHE A 215 0.87 -20.00 -9.48
CA PHE A 215 -0.18 -19.40 -8.67
C PHE A 215 -1.23 -20.44 -8.29
N ILE A 216 -1.52 -20.52 -7.00
CA ILE A 216 -2.50 -21.44 -6.42
C ILE A 216 -3.87 -20.73 -6.38
N PRO A 217 -4.92 -21.29 -7.02
CA PRO A 217 -6.27 -20.76 -6.93
C PRO A 217 -6.83 -20.91 -5.51
N VAL A 218 -7.25 -19.79 -4.91
CA VAL A 218 -7.85 -19.76 -3.57
C VAL A 218 -9.16 -18.98 -3.55
N ASN A 219 -10.05 -19.34 -2.62
CA ASN A 219 -11.28 -18.63 -2.33
C ASN A 219 -11.49 -18.43 -0.80
N PHE A 220 -12.47 -17.60 -0.46
CA PHE A 220 -12.86 -17.26 0.91
C PHE A 220 -14.36 -17.59 1.15
N GLY A 221 -14.81 -18.71 0.63
CA GLY A 221 -16.19 -19.15 0.72
C GLY A 221 -16.95 -19.02 -0.60
N GLU A 222 -18.27 -19.27 -0.56
CA GLU A 222 -19.10 -19.44 -1.77
C GLU A 222 -19.60 -18.11 -2.39
N ARG A 223 -19.48 -17.01 -1.68
CA ARG A 223 -19.95 -15.70 -2.17
C ARG A 223 -18.96 -15.08 -3.15
N ILE A 224 -19.47 -14.53 -4.24
CA ILE A 224 -18.69 -13.70 -5.16
C ILE A 224 -18.49 -12.33 -4.50
N LEU A 225 -17.26 -11.98 -4.22
CA LEU A 225 -16.89 -10.68 -3.67
C LEU A 225 -16.59 -9.70 -4.81
N ARG A 226 -16.89 -8.43 -4.59
CA ARG A 226 -16.40 -7.36 -5.48
C ARG A 226 -14.88 -7.27 -5.37
N THR A 227 -14.21 -6.75 -6.40
CA THR A 227 -12.76 -6.70 -6.47
C THR A 227 -12.15 -5.98 -5.26
N GLU A 228 -12.70 -4.85 -4.87
CA GLU A 228 -12.29 -4.10 -3.69
C GLU A 228 -12.48 -4.91 -2.39
N THR A 229 -13.60 -5.60 -2.25
CA THR A 229 -13.86 -6.46 -1.08
C THR A 229 -12.92 -7.66 -1.06
N ALA A 230 -12.68 -8.28 -2.23
CA ALA A 230 -11.81 -9.44 -2.34
C ALA A 230 -10.37 -9.12 -1.90
N SER A 231 -9.84 -7.97 -2.30
CA SER A 231 -8.49 -7.53 -1.93
C SER A 231 -8.34 -7.35 -0.43
N ILE A 232 -9.31 -6.70 0.22
CA ILE A 232 -9.30 -6.44 1.66
C ILE A 232 -9.47 -7.72 2.47
N VAL A 233 -10.45 -8.56 2.11
CA VAL A 233 -10.69 -9.85 2.78
C VAL A 233 -9.46 -10.76 2.66
N ALA A 234 -8.85 -10.84 1.45
CA ALA A 234 -7.65 -11.63 1.25
C ALA A 234 -6.51 -11.17 2.16
N LEU A 235 -6.24 -9.88 2.16
CA LEU A 235 -5.15 -9.32 2.97
C LEU A 235 -5.40 -9.51 4.46
N SER A 236 -6.63 -9.29 4.94
CA SER A 236 -6.99 -9.52 6.35
C SER A 236 -6.80 -10.99 6.77
N ILE A 237 -7.18 -11.94 5.91
CA ILE A 237 -6.99 -13.36 6.19
C ILE A 237 -5.51 -13.73 6.15
N ILE A 238 -4.74 -13.20 5.20
CA ILE A 238 -3.28 -13.41 5.11
C ILE A 238 -2.61 -12.90 6.38
N GLN A 239 -2.96 -11.70 6.86
CA GLN A 239 -2.44 -11.14 8.11
C GLN A 239 -2.83 -11.97 9.34
N ASN A 240 -4.04 -12.52 9.37
CA ASN A 240 -4.47 -13.39 10.46
C ASN A 240 -3.77 -14.77 10.45
N LEU A 241 -3.45 -15.31 9.28
CA LEU A 241 -2.82 -16.64 9.18
C LEU A 241 -1.30 -16.59 9.38
N TRP A 242 -0.65 -15.54 8.90
CA TRP A 242 0.81 -15.49 8.78
C TRP A 242 1.43 -14.16 9.18
N GLY A 243 0.64 -13.11 9.37
CA GLY A 243 1.07 -11.76 9.70
C GLY A 243 0.93 -11.42 11.18
N ASP A 244 0.48 -10.21 11.47
CA ASP A 244 0.44 -9.58 12.79
C ASP A 244 -0.98 -9.44 13.39
N PHE A 245 -2.00 -10.06 12.76
CA PHE A 245 -3.38 -10.07 13.29
C PHE A 245 -3.70 -11.29 14.16
N ALA A 246 -2.73 -12.14 14.43
CA ALA A 246 -2.89 -13.36 15.23
C ALA A 246 -2.65 -13.12 16.73
#